data_2c1b5e53df7d98d169c035812835628b
#
_entry.id   2c1b5e53df7d98d169c035812835628b
#
_cell.length_a   1.000
_cell.length_b   1.000
_cell.length_c   1.000
_cell.angle_alpha   90.00
_cell.angle_beta   90.00
_cell.angle_gamma   90.00
#
_symmetry.space_group_name_H-M   'P 1'
#
loop_
_entity.id
_entity.type
_entity.pdbx_description
1 polymer ?
#
loop_
_entity_poly.entity_id
_entity_poly.type
_entity_poly.pdbx_seq_one_letter_code
_entity_poly.pdbx_strand_id
1 'polypeptide(L)'
;MKQNILALYLIKLSKWFSLVMPIIVLFYEDHGLGLQDVFILKSVHSVAAVALEIPSGYLADVWGRKKCLILGCILFFGGYLCYSFTSTFTAFLFAEILLGTGQTLVNGADSALLYDTTVRYKKEELYLRYEGRITMIGNFAEAIAGIFGGLLAAYSLRLPFYAQAFVAFIGIPAAFALQEFNTKSKVQNPVSEILRILKYSLVTNRRLCYNIMFSGIIGAATLTMAWFVQPVLMKLETPTSYYGVIWTVLNLTVGLSALYSDRVERYFGMRKSNTFILLVIIGGYISLAYNLTYWGLAILFIFYIVRGFATPILKGYINQMTFSEMRATVLSIRNFVIRLIFAAIAPFIGWLNDFYSLHVALLVSAGIIAIPGILFLVLQFRKAD
;
A
#
# COMPACT_ATOMS: atom_id res chain seq x y z
N MET A 1 -24.41 8.33 16.09
CA MET A 1 -24.18 7.59 14.85
C MET A 1 -23.75 8.50 13.70
N LYS A 2 -24.56 9.45 13.22
CA LYS A 2 -24.20 10.32 12.08
C LYS A 2 -22.88 11.06 12.28
N GLN A 3 -22.62 11.57 13.48
CA GLN A 3 -21.37 12.27 13.81
C GLN A 3 -20.14 11.37 13.64
N ASN A 4 -20.14 10.13 14.17
CA ASN A 4 -19.02 9.21 14.01
C ASN A 4 -18.80 8.82 12.55
N ILE A 5 -19.89 8.59 11.80
CA ILE A 5 -19.80 8.24 10.38
C ILE A 5 -19.19 9.40 9.59
N LEU A 6 -19.64 10.63 9.81
CA LEU A 6 -19.08 11.82 9.15
C LEU A 6 -17.59 12.01 9.51
N ALA A 7 -17.26 11.89 10.79
CA ALA A 7 -15.87 11.99 11.25
C ALA A 7 -14.97 10.94 10.62
N LEU A 8 -15.42 9.67 10.53
CA LEU A 8 -14.68 8.60 9.85
C LEU A 8 -14.53 8.86 8.34
N TYR A 9 -15.53 9.45 7.67
CA TYR A 9 -15.41 9.88 6.28
C TYR A 9 -14.34 10.97 6.12
N LEU A 10 -14.31 11.96 7.00
CA LEU A 10 -13.30 13.03 6.97
C LEU A 10 -11.89 12.50 7.26
N ILE A 11 -11.74 11.59 8.22
CA ILE A 11 -10.45 10.93 8.51
C ILE A 11 -10.00 10.13 7.29
N LYS A 12 -10.90 9.38 6.65
CA LYS A 12 -10.56 8.63 5.44
C LYS A 12 -10.17 9.55 4.30
N LEU A 13 -10.92 10.63 4.10
CA LEU A 13 -10.62 11.65 3.11
C LEU A 13 -9.23 12.25 3.37
N SER A 14 -8.95 12.72 4.59
CA SER A 14 -7.67 13.35 4.94
C SER A 14 -6.47 12.45 4.72
N LYS A 15 -6.65 11.14 4.82
CA LYS A 15 -5.60 10.14 4.61
C LYS A 15 -5.41 9.75 3.15
N TRP A 16 -6.51 9.62 2.38
CA TRP A 16 -6.47 9.09 1.02
C TRP A 16 -6.44 10.19 -0.05
N PHE A 17 -6.75 11.43 0.29
CA PHE A 17 -6.58 12.57 -0.61
C PHE A 17 -5.09 12.93 -0.69
N SER A 18 -4.32 12.13 -1.43
CA SER A 18 -2.86 12.21 -1.45
C SER A 18 -2.34 12.97 -2.67
N LEU A 19 -2.15 14.29 -2.49
CA LEU A 19 -1.65 15.21 -3.50
C LEU A 19 -0.19 14.97 -3.89
N VAL A 20 0.59 14.37 -2.98
CA VAL A 20 2.04 14.22 -3.14
C VAL A 20 2.46 12.96 -3.88
N MET A 21 1.58 11.93 -3.91
CA MET A 21 1.95 10.63 -4.48
C MET A 21 2.42 10.67 -5.95
N PRO A 22 1.81 11.46 -6.83
CA PRO A 22 2.24 11.51 -8.24
C PRO A 22 3.62 12.11 -8.46
N ILE A 23 4.16 12.88 -7.48
CA ILE A 23 5.35 13.72 -7.69
C ILE A 23 6.43 13.54 -6.62
N ILE A 24 6.24 12.62 -5.69
CA ILE A 24 7.10 12.53 -4.50
C ILE A 24 8.55 12.13 -4.83
N VAL A 25 8.78 11.31 -5.85
CA VAL A 25 10.14 10.96 -6.29
C VAL A 25 10.81 12.17 -6.94
N LEU A 26 10.08 12.89 -7.80
CA LEU A 26 10.54 14.13 -8.40
C LEU A 26 10.90 15.18 -7.34
N PHE A 27 10.08 15.28 -6.28
CA PHE A 27 10.37 16.15 -5.14
C PHE A 27 11.67 15.78 -4.42
N TYR A 28 11.92 14.51 -4.23
CA TYR A 28 13.16 14.05 -3.59
C TYR A 28 14.40 14.36 -4.46
N GLU A 29 14.31 14.13 -5.77
CA GLU A 29 15.39 14.48 -6.70
C GLU A 29 15.69 15.98 -6.72
N ASP A 30 14.66 16.84 -6.70
CA ASP A 30 14.81 18.30 -6.59
C ASP A 30 15.57 18.72 -5.31
N HIS A 31 15.56 17.86 -4.28
CA HIS A 31 16.32 18.02 -3.04
C HIS A 31 17.68 17.27 -3.05
N GLY A 32 18.14 16.81 -4.21
CA GLY A 32 19.44 16.16 -4.38
C GLY A 32 19.50 14.70 -3.88
N LEU A 33 18.36 14.05 -3.66
CA LEU A 33 18.28 12.65 -3.24
C LEU A 33 18.20 11.73 -4.46
N GLY A 34 19.05 10.70 -4.49
CA GLY A 34 18.98 9.65 -5.51
C GLY A 34 17.83 8.67 -5.28
N LEU A 35 17.61 7.77 -6.23
CA LEU A 35 16.57 6.75 -6.13
C LEU A 35 16.86 5.75 -4.98
N GLN A 36 18.13 5.54 -4.64
CA GLN A 36 18.53 4.77 -3.46
C GLN A 36 17.95 5.39 -2.18
N ASP A 37 18.11 6.71 -2.00
CA ASP A 37 17.59 7.43 -0.83
C ASP A 37 16.07 7.35 -0.78
N VAL A 38 15.39 7.52 -1.92
CA VAL A 38 13.94 7.36 -2.03
C VAL A 38 13.51 5.97 -1.55
N PHE A 39 14.17 4.92 -2.03
CA PHE A 39 13.82 3.56 -1.63
C PHE A 39 14.16 3.26 -0.17
N ILE A 40 15.22 3.84 0.40
CA ILE A 40 15.49 3.76 1.84
C ILE A 40 14.35 4.41 2.63
N LEU A 41 13.93 5.62 2.28
CA LEU A 41 12.82 6.33 2.93
C LEU A 41 11.52 5.50 2.88
N LYS A 42 11.18 4.93 1.71
CA LYS A 42 9.97 4.10 1.55
C LYS A 42 10.08 2.74 2.25
N SER A 43 11.29 2.21 2.36
CA SER A 43 11.56 1.00 3.16
C SER A 43 11.37 1.27 4.66
N VAL A 44 11.88 2.40 5.16
CA VAL A 44 11.67 2.82 6.57
C VAL A 44 10.19 3.05 6.86
N HIS A 45 9.46 3.73 5.98
CA HIS A 45 8.00 3.85 6.09
C HIS A 45 7.32 2.48 6.20
N SER A 46 7.70 1.55 5.32
CA SER A 46 7.15 0.19 5.28
C SER A 46 7.46 -0.59 6.56
N VAL A 47 8.70 -0.49 7.07
CA VAL A 47 9.12 -1.13 8.31
C VAL A 47 8.39 -0.51 9.52
N ALA A 48 8.29 0.83 9.59
CA ALA A 48 7.56 1.51 10.66
C ALA A 48 6.08 1.11 10.69
N ALA A 49 5.45 1.03 9.51
CA ALA A 49 4.06 0.58 9.41
C ALA A 49 3.90 -0.87 9.87
N VAL A 50 4.79 -1.76 9.43
CA VAL A 50 4.75 -3.20 9.76
C VAL A 50 5.03 -3.46 11.24
N ALA A 51 6.05 -2.82 11.81
CA ALA A 51 6.40 -2.99 13.22
C ALA A 51 5.25 -2.64 14.17
N LEU A 52 4.39 -1.72 13.74
CA LEU A 52 3.25 -1.24 14.52
C LEU A 52 1.92 -1.86 14.11
N GLU A 53 1.84 -2.66 13.05
CA GLU A 53 0.57 -3.24 12.57
C GLU A 53 -0.08 -4.14 13.65
N ILE A 54 0.71 -4.94 14.34
CA ILE A 54 0.25 -5.77 15.45
C ILE A 54 0.00 -4.95 16.73
N PRO A 55 0.96 -4.11 17.20
CA PRO A 55 0.76 -3.28 18.39
C PRO A 55 -0.39 -2.30 18.27
N SER A 56 -0.69 -1.76 17.08
CA SER A 56 -1.75 -0.76 16.90
C SER A 56 -3.14 -1.31 17.16
N GLY A 57 -3.43 -2.54 16.77
CA GLY A 57 -4.68 -3.23 17.08
C GLY A 57 -4.86 -3.40 18.60
N TYR A 58 -3.82 -3.88 19.29
CA TYR A 58 -3.82 -4.00 20.74
C TYR A 58 -3.96 -2.64 21.44
N LEU A 59 -3.23 -1.62 20.99
CA LEU A 59 -3.35 -0.26 21.50
C LEU A 59 -4.78 0.28 21.33
N ALA A 60 -5.43 0.01 20.20
CA ALA A 60 -6.80 0.44 19.96
C ALA A 60 -7.79 -0.22 20.92
N ASP A 61 -7.56 -1.47 21.31
CA ASP A 61 -8.42 -2.21 22.25
C ASP A 61 -8.18 -1.82 23.72
N VAL A 62 -6.92 -1.48 24.12
CA VAL A 62 -6.54 -1.16 25.50
C VAL A 62 -6.61 0.33 25.78
N TRP A 63 -6.05 1.15 24.90
CA TRP A 63 -5.95 2.60 25.07
C TRP A 63 -7.20 3.35 24.60
N GLY A 64 -7.92 2.73 23.67
CA GLY A 64 -9.15 3.25 23.07
C GLY A 64 -8.97 3.63 21.59
N ARG A 65 -9.98 3.28 20.79
CA ARG A 65 -9.94 3.49 19.32
C ARG A 65 -9.89 4.97 18.95
N LYS A 66 -10.65 5.82 19.65
CA LYS A 66 -10.63 7.27 19.44
C LYS A 66 -9.25 7.86 19.69
N LYS A 67 -8.57 7.47 20.76
CA LYS A 67 -7.22 7.98 21.07
C LYS A 67 -6.20 7.58 20.02
N CYS A 68 -6.28 6.33 19.53
CA CYS A 68 -5.43 5.86 18.43
C CYS A 68 -5.67 6.66 17.14
N LEU A 69 -6.94 6.96 16.81
CA LEU A 69 -7.28 7.79 15.65
C LEU A 69 -6.78 9.24 15.80
N ILE A 70 -6.91 9.84 16.98
CA ILE A 70 -6.37 11.19 17.25
C ILE A 70 -4.86 11.20 17.07
N LEU A 71 -4.14 10.29 17.75
CA LEU A 71 -2.67 10.20 17.63
C LEU A 71 -2.25 9.92 16.19
N GLY A 72 -2.92 9.00 15.51
CA GLY A 72 -2.65 8.68 14.11
C GLY A 72 -2.79 9.88 13.18
N CYS A 73 -3.87 10.68 13.33
CA CYS A 73 -4.07 11.90 12.56
C CYS A 73 -3.02 12.99 12.88
N ILE A 74 -2.63 13.13 14.15
CA ILE A 74 -1.58 14.09 14.56
C ILE A 74 -0.23 13.70 13.96
N LEU A 75 0.16 12.43 14.02
CA LEU A 75 1.41 11.94 13.43
C LEU A 75 1.42 12.10 11.90
N PHE A 76 0.28 11.83 11.27
CA PHE A 76 0.12 11.97 9.82
C PHE A 76 0.24 13.44 9.37
N PHE A 77 -0.39 14.37 10.09
CA PHE A 77 -0.22 15.80 9.89
C PHE A 77 1.21 16.24 10.14
N GLY A 78 1.83 15.83 11.26
CA GLY A 78 3.22 16.15 11.60
C GLY A 78 4.22 15.68 10.55
N GLY A 79 4.01 14.51 9.96
CA GLY A 79 4.82 14.00 8.85
C GLY A 79 4.76 14.91 7.62
N TYR A 80 3.58 15.32 7.18
CA TYR A 80 3.44 16.25 6.06
C TYR A 80 3.91 17.68 6.37
N LEU A 81 3.73 18.11 7.61
CA LEU A 81 4.29 19.39 8.07
C LEU A 81 5.82 19.37 7.99
N CYS A 82 6.44 18.27 8.40
CA CYS A 82 7.88 18.07 8.27
C CYS A 82 8.32 18.17 6.81
N TYR A 83 7.66 17.47 5.87
CA TYR A 83 7.92 17.58 4.44
C TYR A 83 7.77 19.00 3.88
N SER A 84 6.82 19.76 4.40
CA SER A 84 6.55 21.12 3.93
C SER A 84 7.69 22.08 4.21
N PHE A 85 8.41 21.91 5.31
CA PHE A 85 9.39 22.90 5.80
C PHE A 85 10.84 22.40 5.85
N THR A 86 11.10 21.15 5.48
CA THR A 86 12.46 20.59 5.51
C THR A 86 12.95 20.20 4.11
N SER A 87 14.28 19.96 4.01
CA SER A 87 14.95 19.64 2.74
C SER A 87 16.06 18.61 2.93
N THR A 88 16.17 17.98 4.13
CA THR A 88 17.25 17.05 4.43
C THR A 88 16.76 15.61 4.47
N PHE A 89 17.61 14.68 4.08
CA PHE A 89 17.32 13.24 4.15
C PHE A 89 16.86 12.80 5.55
N THR A 90 17.57 13.27 6.61
CA THR A 90 17.24 12.90 8.00
C THR A 90 15.85 13.37 8.41
N ALA A 91 15.44 14.58 7.98
CA ALA A 91 14.10 15.09 8.26
C ALA A 91 13.03 14.32 7.49
N PHE A 92 13.28 13.93 6.24
CA PHE A 92 12.38 13.07 5.46
C PHE A 92 12.28 11.66 6.07
N LEU A 93 13.39 11.11 6.58
CA LEU A 93 13.38 9.84 7.30
C LEU A 93 12.45 9.89 8.52
N PHE A 94 12.55 10.96 9.32
CA PHE A 94 11.68 11.18 10.47
C PHE A 94 10.21 11.34 10.03
N ALA A 95 9.96 12.11 8.97
CA ALA A 95 8.61 12.26 8.40
C ALA A 95 8.01 10.92 7.96
N GLU A 96 8.79 10.05 7.31
CA GLU A 96 8.31 8.71 6.88
C GLU A 96 7.99 7.79 8.08
N ILE A 97 8.74 7.89 9.18
CA ILE A 97 8.41 7.17 10.42
C ILE A 97 7.09 7.67 10.99
N LEU A 98 6.88 9.00 11.04
CA LEU A 98 5.62 9.59 11.50
C LEU A 98 4.44 9.15 10.63
N LEU A 99 4.60 9.21 9.30
CA LEU A 99 3.56 8.82 8.36
C LEU A 99 3.23 7.32 8.45
N GLY A 100 4.24 6.44 8.49
CA GLY A 100 4.05 5.00 8.62
C GLY A 100 3.36 4.61 9.93
N THR A 101 3.78 5.22 11.04
CA THR A 101 3.17 5.05 12.36
C THR A 101 1.73 5.56 12.39
N GLY A 102 1.50 6.78 11.91
CA GLY A 102 0.18 7.40 11.86
C GLY A 102 -0.80 6.61 11.00
N GLN A 103 -0.34 6.15 9.82
CA GLN A 103 -1.14 5.32 8.93
C GLN A 103 -1.61 4.03 9.60
N THR A 104 -0.75 3.38 10.36
CA THR A 104 -1.04 2.09 10.99
C THR A 104 -2.01 2.25 12.15
N LEU A 105 -1.84 3.29 12.98
CA LEU A 105 -2.78 3.61 14.06
C LEU A 105 -4.19 3.92 13.54
N VAL A 106 -4.30 4.63 12.42
CA VAL A 106 -5.60 4.88 11.78
C VAL A 106 -6.21 3.60 11.24
N ASN A 107 -5.43 2.78 10.50
CA ASN A 107 -5.94 1.53 9.90
C ASN A 107 -6.41 0.51 10.94
N GLY A 108 -5.77 0.45 12.11
CA GLY A 108 -6.14 -0.48 13.17
C GLY A 108 -7.42 -0.10 13.91
N ALA A 109 -7.85 1.17 13.82
CA ALA A 109 -8.93 1.70 14.66
C ALA A 109 -10.18 2.14 13.88
N ASP A 110 -10.05 2.54 12.60
CA ASP A 110 -11.16 3.15 11.83
C ASP A 110 -12.34 2.18 11.59
N SER A 111 -12.10 1.04 10.99
CA SER A 111 -13.14 0.03 10.73
C SER A 111 -13.70 -0.57 12.02
N ALA A 112 -12.87 -0.72 13.05
CA ALA A 112 -13.31 -1.22 14.35
C ALA A 112 -14.23 -0.22 15.06
N LEU A 113 -13.93 1.09 15.03
CA LEU A 113 -14.82 2.11 15.61
C LEU A 113 -16.12 2.26 14.82
N LEU A 114 -16.06 2.06 13.49
CA LEU A 114 -17.27 2.01 12.66
C LEU A 114 -18.18 0.86 13.10
N TYR A 115 -17.62 -0.34 13.27
CA TYR A 115 -18.37 -1.51 13.73
C TYR A 115 -19.01 -1.27 15.09
N ASP A 116 -18.24 -0.79 16.10
CA ASP A 116 -18.79 -0.46 17.43
C ASP A 116 -19.89 0.58 17.36
N THR A 117 -19.75 1.56 16.47
CA THR A 117 -20.78 2.58 16.25
C THR A 117 -22.07 1.93 15.74
N THR A 118 -22.00 1.00 14.80
CA THR A 118 -23.20 0.31 14.29
C THR A 118 -23.84 -0.59 15.35
N VAL A 119 -23.05 -1.33 16.11
CA VAL A 119 -23.51 -2.16 17.23
C VAL A 119 -24.22 -1.31 18.30
N ARG A 120 -23.62 -0.19 18.70
CA ARG A 120 -24.20 0.69 19.73
C ARG A 120 -25.59 1.22 19.37
N TYR A 121 -25.80 1.46 18.08
CA TYR A 121 -27.08 1.95 17.57
C TYR A 121 -28.00 0.85 17.04
N LYS A 122 -27.67 -0.44 17.26
CA LYS A 122 -28.44 -1.62 16.81
C LYS A 122 -28.70 -1.57 15.29
N LYS A 123 -27.64 -1.31 14.51
CA LYS A 123 -27.67 -1.19 13.04
C LYS A 123 -26.47 -1.88 12.41
N GLU A 124 -26.11 -3.07 12.92
CA GLU A 124 -24.97 -3.86 12.46
C GLU A 124 -25.08 -4.22 10.97
N GLU A 125 -26.30 -4.38 10.47
CA GLU A 125 -26.59 -4.64 9.06
C GLU A 125 -26.11 -3.53 8.12
N LEU A 126 -25.93 -2.31 8.64
CA LEU A 126 -25.43 -1.17 7.86
C LEU A 126 -23.90 -1.09 7.82
N TYR A 127 -23.18 -1.89 8.60
CA TYR A 127 -21.71 -1.84 8.67
C TYR A 127 -21.07 -1.96 7.28
N LEU A 128 -21.39 -3.03 6.54
CA LEU A 128 -20.85 -3.26 5.20
C LEU A 128 -21.16 -2.12 4.22
N ARG A 129 -22.35 -1.52 4.35
CA ARG A 129 -22.73 -0.37 3.53
C ARG A 129 -21.89 0.87 3.81
N TYR A 130 -21.61 1.15 5.09
CA TYR A 130 -20.76 2.30 5.47
C TYR A 130 -19.30 2.05 5.17
N GLU A 131 -18.79 0.84 5.41
CA GLU A 131 -17.40 0.45 5.08
C GLU A 131 -17.15 0.56 3.56
N GLY A 132 -18.10 0.08 2.74
CA GLY A 132 -18.05 0.23 1.30
C GLY A 132 -18.04 1.70 0.85
N ARG A 133 -18.84 2.57 1.48
CA ARG A 133 -18.85 4.01 1.20
C ARG A 133 -17.54 4.69 1.60
N ILE A 134 -16.98 4.34 2.76
CA ILE A 134 -15.67 4.84 3.22
C ILE A 134 -14.59 4.48 2.21
N THR A 135 -14.57 3.22 1.74
CA THR A 135 -13.61 2.76 0.73
C THR A 135 -13.79 3.49 -0.60
N MET A 136 -15.03 3.66 -1.05
CA MET A 136 -15.35 4.41 -2.27
C MET A 136 -14.86 5.87 -2.18
N ILE A 137 -15.16 6.56 -1.08
CA ILE A 137 -14.70 7.94 -0.83
C ILE A 137 -13.18 8.02 -0.89
N GLY A 138 -12.47 7.05 -0.27
CA GLY A 138 -11.01 6.98 -0.31
C GLY A 138 -10.47 6.88 -1.75
N ASN A 139 -11.00 5.95 -2.55
CA ASN A 139 -10.55 5.75 -3.92
C ASN A 139 -10.81 6.98 -4.82
N PHE A 140 -11.98 7.60 -4.70
CA PHE A 140 -12.29 8.85 -5.42
C PHE A 140 -11.40 10.00 -4.97
N ALA A 141 -11.14 10.10 -3.66
CA ALA A 141 -10.25 11.11 -3.10
C ALA A 141 -8.83 11.00 -3.68
N GLU A 142 -8.28 9.77 -3.75
CA GLU A 142 -6.97 9.51 -4.32
C GLU A 142 -6.90 9.87 -5.81
N ALA A 143 -7.91 9.50 -6.59
CA ALA A 143 -7.98 9.82 -8.01
C ALA A 143 -8.02 11.33 -8.27
N ILE A 144 -8.86 12.06 -7.54
CA ILE A 144 -8.99 13.52 -7.65
C ILE A 144 -7.70 14.20 -7.18
N ALA A 145 -7.17 13.77 -6.03
CA ALA A 145 -5.94 14.33 -5.48
C ALA A 145 -4.73 14.15 -6.41
N GLY A 146 -4.66 13.01 -7.12
CA GLY A 146 -3.60 12.78 -8.11
C GLY A 146 -3.55 13.88 -9.17
N ILE A 147 -4.70 14.25 -9.75
CA ILE A 147 -4.80 15.30 -10.76
C ILE A 147 -4.38 16.65 -10.19
N PHE A 148 -4.96 17.04 -9.04
CA PHE A 148 -4.63 18.32 -8.40
C PHE A 148 -3.17 18.37 -7.93
N GLY A 149 -2.61 17.25 -7.45
CA GLY A 149 -1.21 17.16 -7.05
C GLY A 149 -0.26 17.45 -8.21
N GLY A 150 -0.50 16.87 -9.38
CA GLY A 150 0.28 17.15 -10.59
C GLY A 150 0.17 18.60 -11.06
N LEU A 151 -1.04 19.18 -11.01
CA LEU A 151 -1.26 20.59 -11.37
C LEU A 151 -0.55 21.56 -10.40
N LEU A 152 -0.64 21.33 -9.09
CA LEU A 152 0.06 22.14 -8.10
C LEU A 152 1.58 22.03 -8.25
N ALA A 153 2.09 20.84 -8.54
CA ALA A 153 3.51 20.58 -8.74
C ALA A 153 4.08 21.29 -9.97
N ALA A 154 3.26 21.57 -10.99
CA ALA A 154 3.68 22.37 -12.15
C ALA A 154 4.04 23.82 -11.78
N TYR A 155 3.49 24.36 -10.70
CA TYR A 155 3.85 25.67 -10.17
C TYR A 155 5.04 25.59 -9.20
N SER A 156 5.03 24.64 -8.29
CA SER A 156 6.11 24.36 -7.35
C SER A 156 5.96 22.95 -6.76
N LEU A 157 7.05 22.19 -6.70
CA LEU A 157 7.06 20.84 -6.11
C LEU A 157 6.72 20.83 -4.62
N ARG A 158 6.82 21.97 -3.92
CA ARG A 158 6.42 22.10 -2.50
C ARG A 158 4.92 22.39 -2.29
N LEU A 159 4.24 22.99 -3.25
CA LEU A 159 2.82 23.30 -3.13
C LEU A 159 1.94 22.08 -2.79
N PRO A 160 2.12 20.91 -3.43
CA PRO A 160 1.40 19.70 -3.04
C PRO A 160 1.58 19.31 -1.56
N PHE A 161 2.76 19.54 -0.97
CA PHE A 161 3.03 19.21 0.43
C PHE A 161 2.35 20.17 1.40
N TYR A 162 2.34 21.48 1.12
CA TYR A 162 1.57 22.45 1.91
C TYR A 162 0.08 22.14 1.88
N ALA A 163 -0.46 21.89 0.69
CA ALA A 163 -1.87 21.51 0.54
C ALA A 163 -2.17 20.16 1.22
N GLN A 164 -1.23 19.20 1.15
CA GLN A 164 -1.36 17.90 1.81
C GLN A 164 -1.35 18.03 3.33
N ALA A 165 -0.51 18.90 3.91
CA ALA A 165 -0.51 19.17 5.34
C ALA A 165 -1.86 19.76 5.78
N PHE A 166 -2.44 20.69 5.01
CA PHE A 166 -3.76 21.22 5.26
C PHE A 166 -4.87 20.14 5.22
N VAL A 167 -4.82 19.26 4.20
CA VAL A 167 -5.77 18.13 4.10
C VAL A 167 -5.60 17.17 5.26
N ALA A 168 -4.37 16.84 5.65
CA ALA A 168 -4.09 15.97 6.80
C ALA A 168 -4.60 16.58 8.13
N PHE A 169 -4.50 17.91 8.28
CA PHE A 169 -5.02 18.62 9.45
C PHE A 169 -6.52 18.39 9.66
N ILE A 170 -7.32 18.29 8.60
CA ILE A 170 -8.78 18.04 8.69
C ILE A 170 -9.08 16.76 9.49
N GLY A 171 -8.21 15.77 9.44
CA GLY A 171 -8.35 14.53 10.21
C GLY A 171 -8.33 14.74 11.73
N ILE A 172 -7.60 15.75 12.22
CA ILE A 172 -7.45 16.01 13.66
C ILE A 172 -8.77 16.42 14.30
N PRO A 173 -9.44 17.54 13.91
CA PRO A 173 -10.73 17.89 14.48
C PRO A 173 -11.80 16.83 14.25
N ALA A 174 -11.74 16.11 13.12
CA ALA A 174 -12.64 15.00 12.88
C ALA A 174 -12.44 13.86 13.89
N ALA A 175 -11.19 13.51 14.23
CA ALA A 175 -10.89 12.50 15.23
C ALA A 175 -11.31 12.93 16.65
N PHE A 176 -11.15 14.20 17.01
CA PHE A 176 -11.64 14.73 18.27
C PHE A 176 -13.17 14.68 18.38
N ALA A 177 -13.89 14.88 17.29
CA ALA A 177 -15.36 14.84 17.23
C ALA A 177 -15.94 13.41 17.40
N LEU A 178 -15.12 12.35 17.31
CA LEU A 178 -15.57 10.98 17.50
C LEU A 178 -16.09 10.74 18.91
N GLN A 179 -17.13 9.92 19.00
CA GLN A 179 -17.62 9.36 20.27
C GLN A 179 -17.09 7.95 20.39
N GLU A 180 -16.43 7.66 21.50
CA GLU A 180 -15.93 6.32 21.84
C GLU A 180 -16.98 5.55 22.64
N PHE A 181 -17.12 4.28 22.31
CA PHE A 181 -17.99 3.35 23.02
C PHE A 181 -17.11 2.31 23.72
N ASN A 182 -17.25 2.19 25.05
CA ASN A 182 -16.49 1.21 25.84
C ASN A 182 -16.94 -0.21 25.49
N THR A 183 -16.35 -0.80 24.48
CA THR A 183 -16.39 -2.23 24.23
C THR A 183 -15.10 -2.83 24.79
N LYS A 184 -15.09 -3.21 26.07
CA LYS A 184 -14.00 -3.97 26.66
C LYS A 184 -13.94 -5.32 25.96
N SER A 185 -13.08 -5.47 24.96
CA SER A 185 -12.74 -6.75 24.40
C SER A 185 -11.95 -7.54 25.44
N LYS A 186 -12.49 -8.68 25.87
CA LYS A 186 -11.79 -9.65 26.71
C LYS A 186 -10.85 -10.50 25.85
N VAL A 187 -9.92 -9.88 25.14
CA VAL A 187 -8.89 -10.65 24.42
C VAL A 187 -7.81 -11.05 25.41
N GLN A 188 -7.84 -12.29 25.85
CA GLN A 188 -6.74 -12.90 26.62
C GLN A 188 -5.59 -13.16 25.64
N ASN A 189 -4.44 -12.45 25.84
CA ASN A 189 -3.16 -12.65 25.14
C ASN A 189 -3.21 -12.59 23.59
N PRO A 190 -3.53 -11.43 22.97
CA PRO A 190 -3.60 -11.31 21.51
C PRO A 190 -2.25 -11.58 20.83
N VAL A 191 -1.12 -11.27 21.48
CA VAL A 191 0.22 -11.48 20.92
C VAL A 191 0.52 -12.96 20.74
N SER A 192 0.18 -13.81 21.71
CA SER A 192 0.40 -15.26 21.61
C SER A 192 -0.42 -15.90 20.50
N GLU A 193 -1.64 -15.41 20.29
CA GLU A 193 -2.50 -15.89 19.20
C GLU A 193 -1.97 -15.49 17.83
N ILE A 194 -1.51 -14.24 17.68
CA ILE A 194 -0.89 -13.77 16.44
C ILE A 194 0.38 -14.56 16.13
N LEU A 195 1.26 -14.80 17.13
CA LEU A 195 2.45 -15.62 16.94
C LEU A 195 2.10 -17.07 16.56
N ARG A 196 1.03 -17.63 17.13
CA ARG A 196 0.51 -18.95 16.75
C ARG A 196 0.08 -18.97 15.28
N ILE A 197 -0.69 -17.97 14.84
CA ILE A 197 -1.16 -17.86 13.46
C ILE A 197 0.02 -17.61 12.51
N LEU A 198 1.00 -16.79 12.90
CA LEU A 198 2.23 -16.57 12.13
C LEU A 198 2.99 -17.88 11.92
N LYS A 199 3.22 -18.64 13.01
CA LYS A 199 3.88 -19.94 12.95
C LYS A 199 3.09 -20.93 12.08
N TYR A 200 1.76 -20.98 12.24
CA TYR A 200 0.90 -21.82 11.41
C TYR A 200 1.04 -21.46 9.92
N SER A 201 0.95 -20.16 9.59
CA SER A 201 0.89 -19.68 8.21
C SER A 201 2.22 -19.77 7.46
N LEU A 202 3.36 -19.56 8.15
CA LEU A 202 4.68 -19.49 7.52
C LEU A 202 5.55 -20.75 7.75
N VAL A 203 5.20 -21.60 8.74
CA VAL A 203 6.03 -22.76 9.08
C VAL A 203 5.24 -24.07 9.00
N THR A 204 4.09 -24.14 9.67
CA THR A 204 3.35 -25.40 9.82
C THR A 204 2.60 -25.78 8.53
N ASN A 205 1.89 -24.84 7.92
CA ASN A 205 1.13 -25.08 6.69
C ASN A 205 1.96 -24.66 5.48
N ARG A 206 2.78 -25.59 4.96
CA ARG A 206 3.68 -25.33 3.82
C ARG A 206 2.96 -24.79 2.59
N ARG A 207 1.76 -25.31 2.27
CA ARG A 207 1.00 -24.87 1.09
C ARG A 207 0.54 -23.43 1.24
N LEU A 208 0.06 -23.05 2.42
CA LEU A 208 -0.32 -21.67 2.73
C LEU A 208 0.91 -20.75 2.69
N CYS A 209 2.03 -21.18 3.28
CA CYS A 209 3.30 -20.46 3.25
C CYS A 209 3.74 -20.14 1.80
N TYR A 210 3.75 -21.14 0.92
CA TYR A 210 4.15 -20.94 -0.48
C TYR A 210 3.23 -19.96 -1.21
N ASN A 211 1.93 -19.97 -0.92
CA ASN A 211 0.99 -19.01 -1.49
C ASN A 211 1.20 -17.58 -0.94
N ILE A 212 1.48 -17.45 0.35
CA ILE A 212 1.81 -16.16 0.97
C ILE A 212 3.11 -15.61 0.39
N MET A 213 4.16 -16.43 0.28
CA MET A 213 5.46 -16.03 -0.27
C MET A 213 5.36 -15.63 -1.73
N PHE A 214 4.69 -16.43 -2.57
CA PHE A 214 4.44 -16.08 -3.97
C PHE A 214 3.68 -14.75 -4.09
N SER A 215 2.56 -14.62 -3.35
CA SER A 215 1.79 -13.38 -3.30
C SER A 215 2.62 -12.20 -2.77
N GLY A 216 3.53 -12.45 -1.84
CA GLY A 216 4.48 -11.48 -1.31
C GLY A 216 5.44 -10.95 -2.38
N ILE A 217 6.02 -11.86 -3.17
CA ILE A 217 6.93 -11.52 -4.28
C ILE A 217 6.21 -10.71 -5.35
N ILE A 218 5.02 -11.15 -5.79
CA ILE A 218 4.21 -10.42 -6.77
C ILE A 218 3.80 -9.04 -6.25
N GLY A 219 3.39 -8.97 -4.97
CA GLY A 219 3.05 -7.71 -4.32
C GLY A 219 4.23 -6.75 -4.21
N ALA A 220 5.42 -7.24 -3.81
CA ALA A 220 6.64 -6.44 -3.74
C ALA A 220 7.09 -5.97 -5.14
N ALA A 221 7.00 -6.84 -6.15
CA ALA A 221 7.30 -6.49 -7.53
C ALA A 221 6.42 -5.34 -8.04
N THR A 222 5.11 -5.44 -7.84
CA THR A 222 4.18 -4.39 -8.27
C THR A 222 4.32 -3.11 -7.45
N LEU A 223 4.71 -3.20 -6.18
CA LEU A 223 5.01 -2.05 -5.34
C LEU A 223 6.30 -1.35 -5.79
N THR A 224 7.36 -2.09 -6.09
CA THR A 224 8.61 -1.55 -6.64
C THR A 224 8.36 -0.85 -7.97
N MET A 225 7.56 -1.45 -8.88
CA MET A 225 7.20 -0.81 -10.15
C MET A 225 6.42 0.50 -9.95
N ALA A 226 5.55 0.58 -8.94
CA ALA A 226 4.83 1.82 -8.65
C ALA A 226 5.80 2.98 -8.32
N TRP A 227 6.94 2.70 -7.70
CA TRP A 227 8.00 3.70 -7.45
C TRP A 227 8.86 3.98 -8.67
N PHE A 228 8.96 3.05 -9.62
CA PHE A 228 9.65 3.29 -10.90
C PHE A 228 8.85 4.13 -11.90
N VAL A 229 7.54 4.31 -11.71
CA VAL A 229 6.71 5.12 -12.62
C VAL A 229 7.30 6.51 -12.80
N GLN A 230 7.64 7.20 -11.70
CA GLN A 230 8.17 8.57 -11.78
C GLN A 230 9.56 8.62 -12.43
N PRO A 231 10.56 7.80 -12.07
CA PRO A 231 11.83 7.69 -12.79
C PRO A 231 11.68 7.44 -14.29
N VAL A 232 10.72 6.61 -14.70
CA VAL A 232 10.41 6.39 -16.11
C VAL A 232 9.87 7.66 -16.76
N LEU A 233 8.92 8.36 -16.12
CA LEU A 233 8.36 9.63 -16.64
C LEU A 233 9.43 10.72 -16.74
N MET A 234 10.36 10.78 -15.79
CA MET A 234 11.49 11.70 -15.80
C MET A 234 12.43 11.39 -16.96
N LYS A 235 12.76 10.10 -17.19
CA LYS A 235 13.59 9.68 -18.33
C LYS A 235 12.94 9.99 -19.68
N LEU A 236 11.61 10.04 -19.73
CA LEU A 236 10.83 10.42 -20.92
C LEU A 236 10.62 11.93 -21.05
N GLU A 237 11.22 12.73 -20.17
CA GLU A 237 11.07 14.21 -20.14
C GLU A 237 9.60 14.66 -20.14
N THR A 238 8.74 13.85 -19.49
CA THR A 238 7.30 14.11 -19.42
C THR A 238 7.05 15.39 -18.60
N PRO A 239 6.26 16.35 -19.08
CA PRO A 239 5.93 17.53 -18.28
C PRO A 239 5.25 17.18 -16.95
N THR A 240 5.65 17.83 -15.85
CA THR A 240 5.19 17.54 -14.47
C THR A 240 3.66 17.59 -14.34
N SER A 241 2.99 18.45 -15.09
CA SER A 241 1.52 18.55 -15.11
C SER A 241 0.81 17.24 -15.49
N TYR A 242 1.45 16.37 -16.29
CA TYR A 242 0.88 15.08 -16.68
C TYR A 242 1.07 13.97 -15.65
N TYR A 243 1.98 14.12 -14.68
CA TYR A 243 2.26 13.10 -13.66
C TYR A 243 1.00 12.69 -12.89
N GLY A 244 0.22 13.70 -12.48
CA GLY A 244 -1.04 13.45 -11.78
C GLY A 244 -2.08 12.71 -12.60
N VAL A 245 -2.22 13.09 -13.88
CA VAL A 245 -3.15 12.45 -14.81
C VAL A 245 -2.74 10.99 -15.06
N ILE A 246 -1.45 10.76 -15.39
CA ILE A 246 -0.91 9.41 -15.62
C ILE A 246 -1.10 8.55 -14.37
N TRP A 247 -0.75 9.07 -13.18
CA TRP A 247 -0.96 8.38 -11.91
C TRP A 247 -2.41 7.97 -11.70
N THR A 248 -3.33 8.90 -11.91
CA THR A 248 -4.77 8.66 -11.77
C THR A 248 -5.26 7.59 -12.74
N VAL A 249 -4.90 7.69 -14.02
CA VAL A 249 -5.33 6.72 -15.04
C VAL A 249 -4.74 5.33 -14.76
N LEU A 250 -3.48 5.24 -14.34
CA LEU A 250 -2.87 3.97 -13.93
C LEU A 250 -3.63 3.34 -12.75
N ASN A 251 -3.99 4.10 -11.72
CA ASN A 251 -4.74 3.58 -10.57
C ASN A 251 -6.20 3.22 -10.94
N LEU A 252 -6.86 3.98 -11.80
CA LEU A 252 -8.17 3.61 -12.35
C LEU A 252 -8.09 2.29 -13.12
N THR A 253 -7.01 2.06 -13.86
CA THR A 253 -6.77 0.81 -14.58
C THR A 253 -6.70 -0.39 -13.62
N VAL A 254 -6.07 -0.23 -12.43
CA VAL A 254 -6.08 -1.26 -11.36
C VAL A 254 -7.51 -1.55 -10.92
N GLY A 255 -8.30 -0.53 -10.64
CA GLY A 255 -9.68 -0.68 -10.20
C GLY A 255 -10.56 -1.39 -11.23
N LEU A 256 -10.48 -0.96 -12.49
CA LEU A 256 -11.24 -1.54 -13.59
C LEU A 256 -10.84 -3.00 -13.87
N SER A 257 -9.54 -3.30 -13.89
CA SER A 257 -9.07 -4.67 -14.13
C SER A 257 -9.41 -5.62 -12.97
N ALA A 258 -9.48 -5.13 -11.74
CA ALA A 258 -9.90 -5.93 -10.59
C ALA A 258 -11.33 -6.49 -10.73
N LEU A 259 -12.23 -5.81 -11.45
CA LEU A 259 -13.59 -6.28 -11.73
C LEU A 259 -13.60 -7.55 -12.58
N TYR A 260 -12.55 -7.80 -13.34
CA TYR A 260 -12.43 -8.97 -14.23
C TYR A 260 -11.65 -10.12 -13.60
N SER A 261 -11.16 -9.98 -12.37
CA SER A 261 -10.32 -10.98 -11.69
C SER A 261 -10.99 -12.37 -11.62
N ASP A 262 -12.27 -12.43 -11.31
CA ASP A 262 -13.04 -13.65 -11.24
C ASP A 262 -13.18 -14.35 -12.60
N ARG A 263 -13.33 -13.59 -13.69
CA ARG A 263 -13.38 -14.16 -15.06
C ARG A 263 -12.02 -14.72 -15.47
N VAL A 264 -10.94 -14.00 -15.16
CA VAL A 264 -9.56 -14.43 -15.43
C VAL A 264 -9.26 -15.73 -14.66
N GLU A 265 -9.60 -15.77 -13.36
CA GLU A 265 -9.37 -16.94 -12.52
C GLU A 265 -10.18 -18.15 -12.99
N ARG A 266 -11.46 -17.99 -13.28
CA ARG A 266 -12.31 -19.10 -13.78
C ARG A 266 -11.85 -19.65 -15.13
N TYR A 267 -11.33 -18.80 -16.01
CA TYR A 267 -10.86 -19.24 -17.33
C TYR A 267 -9.53 -19.98 -17.28
N PHE A 268 -8.58 -19.47 -16.50
CA PHE A 268 -7.22 -20.02 -16.46
C PHE A 268 -7.02 -21.03 -15.31
N GLY A 269 -7.75 -20.92 -14.22
CA GLY A 269 -7.51 -21.65 -12.99
C GLY A 269 -6.20 -21.20 -12.29
N MET A 270 -5.99 -21.68 -11.08
CA MET A 270 -4.91 -21.21 -10.18
C MET A 270 -3.51 -21.30 -10.81
N ARG A 271 -3.15 -22.47 -11.39
CA ARG A 271 -1.79 -22.69 -11.91
C ARG A 271 -1.46 -21.75 -13.07
N LYS A 272 -2.35 -21.69 -14.06
CA LYS A 272 -2.13 -20.85 -15.26
C LYS A 272 -2.19 -19.36 -14.91
N SER A 273 -3.12 -18.95 -14.03
CA SER A 273 -3.21 -17.56 -13.55
C SER A 273 -1.93 -17.11 -12.87
N ASN A 274 -1.39 -17.91 -11.93
CA ASN A 274 -0.15 -17.58 -11.23
C ASN A 274 1.04 -17.53 -12.20
N THR A 275 1.13 -18.49 -13.13
CA THR A 275 2.18 -18.52 -14.16
C THR A 275 2.07 -17.27 -15.06
N PHE A 276 0.89 -16.94 -15.54
CA PHE A 276 0.64 -15.77 -16.37
C PHE A 276 1.02 -14.47 -15.67
N ILE A 277 0.57 -14.29 -14.40
CA ILE A 277 0.92 -13.12 -13.57
C ILE A 277 2.43 -12.97 -13.47
N LEU A 278 3.15 -14.04 -13.13
CA LEU A 278 4.61 -14.01 -12.97
C LEU A 278 5.31 -13.67 -14.28
N LEU A 279 4.93 -14.32 -15.40
CA LEU A 279 5.53 -14.09 -16.71
C LEU A 279 5.32 -12.66 -17.21
N VAL A 280 4.12 -12.11 -17.04
CA VAL A 280 3.83 -10.72 -17.46
C VAL A 280 4.60 -9.72 -16.60
N ILE A 281 4.75 -9.96 -15.31
CA ILE A 281 5.55 -9.09 -14.44
C ILE A 281 7.03 -9.13 -14.85
N ILE A 282 7.63 -10.32 -15.01
CA ILE A 282 9.04 -10.46 -15.42
C ILE A 282 9.23 -9.84 -16.82
N GLY A 283 8.38 -10.22 -17.77
CA GLY A 283 8.42 -9.70 -19.14
C GLY A 283 8.23 -8.18 -19.19
N GLY A 284 7.39 -7.64 -18.33
CA GLY A 284 7.16 -6.19 -18.20
C GLY A 284 8.42 -5.45 -17.73
N TYR A 285 9.12 -5.95 -16.70
CA TYR A 285 10.38 -5.36 -16.25
C TYR A 285 11.44 -5.40 -17.35
N ILE A 286 11.61 -6.55 -18.04
CA ILE A 286 12.55 -6.70 -19.14
C ILE A 286 12.16 -5.78 -20.30
N SER A 287 10.90 -5.79 -20.72
CA SER A 287 10.43 -4.97 -21.82
C SER A 287 10.59 -3.48 -21.55
N LEU A 288 10.32 -3.03 -20.32
CA LEU A 288 10.49 -1.63 -19.91
C LEU A 288 11.99 -1.24 -19.90
N ALA A 289 12.87 -2.14 -19.47
CA ALA A 289 14.31 -1.89 -19.50
C ALA A 289 14.83 -1.55 -20.91
N TYR A 290 14.34 -2.26 -21.94
CA TYR A 290 14.75 -2.04 -23.33
C TYR A 290 13.93 -0.98 -24.07
N ASN A 291 12.78 -0.58 -23.57
CA ASN A 291 11.86 0.35 -24.21
C ASN A 291 11.55 1.57 -23.33
N LEU A 292 12.58 2.29 -22.90
CA LEU A 292 12.43 3.58 -22.21
C LEU A 292 12.08 4.70 -23.21
N THR A 293 10.93 4.53 -23.85
CA THR A 293 10.32 5.42 -24.84
C THR A 293 8.86 5.64 -24.47
N TYR A 294 8.12 6.44 -25.24
CA TYR A 294 6.66 6.58 -25.02
C TYR A 294 5.89 5.25 -25.06
N TRP A 295 6.38 4.23 -25.78
CA TRP A 295 5.84 2.87 -25.71
C TRP A 295 6.04 2.22 -24.33
N GLY A 296 7.01 2.66 -23.55
CA GLY A 296 7.18 2.25 -22.15
C GLY A 296 5.97 2.58 -21.27
N LEU A 297 5.23 3.65 -21.59
CA LEU A 297 3.97 3.97 -20.89
C LEU A 297 2.94 2.86 -21.08
N ALA A 298 2.83 2.27 -22.29
CA ALA A 298 1.93 1.15 -22.53
C ALA A 298 2.32 -0.07 -21.66
N ILE A 299 3.62 -0.32 -21.47
CA ILE A 299 4.12 -1.38 -20.60
C ILE A 299 3.72 -1.12 -19.14
N LEU A 300 3.80 0.12 -18.66
CA LEU A 300 3.32 0.48 -17.33
C LEU A 300 1.84 0.17 -17.17
N PHE A 301 0.99 0.46 -18.17
CA PHE A 301 -0.43 0.10 -18.13
C PHE A 301 -0.64 -1.40 -18.01
N ILE A 302 0.12 -2.23 -18.73
CA ILE A 302 0.07 -3.69 -18.62
C ILE A 302 0.37 -4.12 -17.19
N PHE A 303 1.39 -3.53 -16.55
CA PHE A 303 1.70 -3.78 -15.14
C PHE A 303 0.53 -3.50 -14.22
N TYR A 304 -0.13 -2.36 -14.39
CA TYR A 304 -1.25 -1.95 -13.55
C TYR A 304 -2.50 -2.79 -13.79
N ILE A 305 -2.74 -3.23 -15.04
CA ILE A 305 -3.77 -4.23 -15.35
C ILE A 305 -3.52 -5.52 -14.58
N VAL A 306 -2.30 -6.06 -14.66
CA VAL A 306 -1.93 -7.30 -13.96
C VAL A 306 -2.03 -7.12 -12.45
N ARG A 307 -1.55 -6.01 -11.90
CA ARG A 307 -1.69 -5.67 -10.48
C ARG A 307 -3.15 -5.69 -10.02
N GLY A 308 -4.06 -5.19 -10.88
CA GLY A 308 -5.49 -5.10 -10.58
C GLY A 308 -6.13 -6.46 -10.40
N PHE A 309 -5.96 -7.41 -11.32
CA PHE A 309 -6.56 -8.73 -11.14
C PHE A 309 -5.72 -9.67 -10.28
N ALA A 310 -4.39 -9.54 -10.22
CA ALA A 310 -3.53 -10.39 -9.42
C ALA A 310 -3.84 -10.27 -7.91
N THR A 311 -4.08 -9.06 -7.42
CA THR A 311 -4.32 -8.82 -5.99
C THR A 311 -5.53 -9.59 -5.46
N PRO A 312 -6.74 -9.50 -6.04
CA PRO A 312 -7.90 -10.27 -5.56
C PRO A 312 -7.74 -11.78 -5.79
N ILE A 313 -7.14 -12.21 -6.91
CA ILE A 313 -6.90 -13.63 -7.20
C ILE A 313 -6.02 -14.25 -6.11
N LEU A 314 -4.86 -13.66 -5.84
CA LEU A 314 -3.90 -14.19 -4.86
C LEU A 314 -4.45 -14.14 -3.42
N LYS A 315 -5.22 -13.10 -3.07
CA LYS A 315 -5.95 -13.05 -1.79
C LYS A 315 -7.02 -14.15 -1.72
N GLY A 316 -7.72 -14.39 -2.81
CA GLY A 316 -8.72 -15.45 -2.91
C GLY A 316 -8.15 -16.83 -2.60
N TYR A 317 -7.01 -17.18 -3.18
CA TYR A 317 -6.35 -18.47 -2.92
C TYR A 317 -5.89 -18.62 -1.46
N ILE A 318 -5.34 -17.56 -0.86
CA ILE A 318 -4.97 -17.57 0.56
C ILE A 318 -6.22 -17.76 1.43
N ASN A 319 -7.31 -17.07 1.14
CA ASN A 319 -8.55 -17.17 1.89
C ASN A 319 -9.21 -18.55 1.80
N GLN A 320 -9.11 -19.23 0.65
CA GLN A 320 -9.60 -20.61 0.47
C GLN A 320 -8.84 -21.63 1.32
N MET A 321 -7.56 -21.34 1.64
CA MET A 321 -6.69 -22.21 2.45
C MET A 321 -6.72 -21.85 3.93
N THR A 322 -7.50 -20.85 4.34
CA THR A 322 -7.47 -20.29 5.70
C THR A 322 -8.85 -20.39 6.35
N PHE A 323 -8.90 -20.83 7.60
CA PHE A 323 -10.12 -20.85 8.41
C PHE A 323 -10.64 -19.41 8.62
N SER A 324 -11.97 -19.28 8.71
CA SER A 324 -12.66 -17.98 8.77
C SER A 324 -12.12 -17.06 9.87
N GLU A 325 -11.85 -17.64 11.05
CA GLU A 325 -11.40 -16.92 12.25
C GLU A 325 -9.99 -16.32 12.09
N MET A 326 -9.13 -16.89 11.21
CA MET A 326 -7.75 -16.46 11.03
C MET A 326 -7.53 -15.62 9.76
N ARG A 327 -8.53 -15.48 8.88
CA ARG A 327 -8.37 -14.85 7.55
C ARG A 327 -7.79 -13.43 7.60
N ALA A 328 -8.31 -12.62 8.49
CA ALA A 328 -7.85 -11.23 8.63
C ALA A 328 -6.35 -11.19 9.02
N THR A 329 -5.95 -11.97 10.01
CA THR A 329 -4.55 -12.06 10.46
C THR A 329 -3.65 -12.62 9.38
N VAL A 330 -4.07 -13.64 8.63
CA VAL A 330 -3.28 -14.24 7.54
C VAL A 330 -3.11 -13.24 6.38
N LEU A 331 -4.12 -12.43 6.06
CA LEU A 331 -3.99 -11.35 5.07
C LEU A 331 -3.07 -10.22 5.56
N SER A 332 -3.07 -9.91 6.85
CA SER A 332 -2.08 -8.98 7.44
C SER A 332 -0.66 -9.56 7.36
N ILE A 333 -0.47 -10.85 7.64
CA ILE A 333 0.83 -11.54 7.44
C ILE A 333 1.28 -11.46 5.97
N ARG A 334 0.38 -11.65 5.02
CA ARG A 334 0.68 -11.44 3.59
C ARG A 334 1.15 -10.01 3.31
N ASN A 335 0.48 -9.00 3.82
CA ASN A 335 0.88 -7.60 3.62
C ASN A 335 2.22 -7.29 4.30
N PHE A 336 2.46 -7.86 5.48
CA PHE A 336 3.75 -7.85 6.17
C PHE A 336 4.86 -8.40 5.27
N VAL A 337 4.67 -9.59 4.67
CA VAL A 337 5.65 -10.21 3.77
C VAL A 337 5.93 -9.33 2.55
N ILE A 338 4.91 -8.74 1.93
CA ILE A 338 5.08 -7.81 0.79
C ILE A 338 6.00 -6.64 1.18
N ARG A 339 5.71 -5.99 2.31
CA ARG A 339 6.46 -4.82 2.78
C ARG A 339 7.88 -5.18 3.20
N LEU A 340 8.06 -6.35 3.82
CA LEU A 340 9.38 -6.84 4.22
C LEU A 340 10.26 -7.15 3.01
N ILE A 341 9.73 -7.86 2.01
CA ILE A 341 10.45 -8.13 0.75
C ILE A 341 10.82 -6.81 0.07
N PHE A 342 9.86 -5.88 -0.04
CA PHE A 342 10.12 -4.55 -0.61
C PHE A 342 11.23 -3.83 0.15
N ALA A 343 11.14 -3.73 1.47
CA ALA A 343 12.13 -3.03 2.29
C ALA A 343 13.53 -3.63 2.19
N ALA A 344 13.63 -4.95 2.00
CA ALA A 344 14.91 -5.65 1.86
C ALA A 344 15.58 -5.42 0.49
N ILE A 345 14.80 -5.34 -0.59
CA ILE A 345 15.36 -5.30 -1.95
C ILE A 345 15.39 -3.88 -2.55
N ALA A 346 14.45 -3.01 -2.17
CA ALA A 346 14.28 -1.72 -2.83
C ALA A 346 15.52 -0.79 -2.70
N PRO A 347 16.20 -0.66 -1.54
CA PRO A 347 17.40 0.15 -1.44
C PRO A 347 18.53 -0.31 -2.37
N PHE A 348 18.69 -1.63 -2.54
CA PHE A 348 19.67 -2.19 -3.48
C PHE A 348 19.31 -1.88 -4.93
N ILE A 349 18.03 -1.98 -5.29
CA ILE A 349 17.54 -1.62 -6.62
C ILE A 349 17.74 -0.12 -6.90
N GLY A 350 17.49 0.73 -5.91
CA GLY A 350 17.76 2.18 -6.01
C GLY A 350 19.24 2.47 -6.24
N TRP A 351 20.11 1.80 -5.47
CA TRP A 351 21.56 1.91 -5.66
C TRP A 351 21.98 1.51 -7.08
N LEU A 352 21.44 0.44 -7.64
CA LEU A 352 21.72 0.05 -9.03
C LEU A 352 21.32 1.13 -10.04
N ASN A 353 20.18 1.83 -9.80
CA ASN A 353 19.78 2.93 -10.66
C ASN A 353 20.78 4.09 -10.61
N ASP A 354 21.20 4.48 -9.41
CA ASP A 354 22.03 5.67 -9.19
C ASP A 354 23.48 5.45 -9.65
N PHE A 355 24.04 4.24 -9.43
CA PHE A 355 25.42 3.91 -9.80
C PHE A 355 25.57 3.42 -11.26
N TYR A 356 24.55 2.79 -11.82
CA TYR A 356 24.62 2.25 -13.17
C TYR A 356 23.58 2.89 -14.09
N SER A 357 22.32 2.50 -14.01
CA SER A 357 21.23 3.07 -14.80
C SER A 357 19.87 2.46 -14.43
N LEU A 358 18.79 3.16 -14.84
CA LEU A 358 17.43 2.63 -14.76
C LEU A 358 17.28 1.29 -15.53
N HIS A 359 17.98 1.13 -16.66
CA HIS A 359 18.00 -0.11 -17.43
C HIS A 359 18.51 -1.29 -16.59
N VAL A 360 19.66 -1.12 -15.93
CA VAL A 360 20.27 -2.17 -15.08
C VAL A 360 19.36 -2.46 -13.87
N ALA A 361 18.84 -1.43 -13.22
CA ALA A 361 17.95 -1.60 -12.08
C ALA A 361 16.69 -2.40 -12.44
N LEU A 362 16.09 -2.16 -13.61
CA LEU A 362 14.92 -2.89 -14.10
C LEU A 362 15.26 -4.36 -14.43
N LEU A 363 16.39 -4.63 -15.09
CA LEU A 363 16.81 -6.00 -15.43
C LEU A 363 17.15 -6.83 -14.19
N VAL A 364 17.87 -6.25 -13.24
CA VAL A 364 18.18 -6.94 -11.98
C VAL A 364 16.90 -7.17 -11.16
N SER A 365 15.98 -6.22 -11.17
CA SER A 365 14.65 -6.41 -10.55
C SER A 365 13.91 -7.59 -11.16
N ALA A 366 13.94 -7.76 -12.48
CA ALA A 366 13.36 -8.94 -13.15
C ALA A 366 13.98 -10.23 -12.63
N GLY A 367 15.31 -10.30 -12.49
CA GLY A 367 16.01 -11.46 -11.95
C GLY A 367 15.69 -11.78 -10.49
N ILE A 368 15.68 -10.74 -9.62
CA ILE A 368 15.34 -10.86 -8.20
C ILE A 368 13.90 -11.37 -8.01
N ILE A 369 12.98 -11.00 -8.91
CA ILE A 369 11.59 -11.45 -8.87
C ILE A 369 11.45 -12.84 -9.48
N ALA A 370 12.15 -13.13 -10.59
CA ALA A 370 12.03 -14.38 -11.33
C ALA A 370 12.48 -15.58 -10.50
N ILE A 371 13.64 -15.50 -9.85
CA ILE A 371 14.23 -16.64 -9.11
C ILE A 371 13.28 -17.14 -8.02
N PRO A 372 12.91 -16.36 -7.00
CA PRO A 372 12.01 -16.81 -5.96
C PRO A 372 10.56 -16.97 -6.48
N GLY A 373 10.13 -16.18 -7.47
CA GLY A 373 8.81 -16.31 -8.09
C GLY A 373 8.62 -17.68 -8.74
N ILE A 374 9.57 -18.15 -9.53
CA ILE A 374 9.54 -19.48 -10.15
C ILE A 374 9.63 -20.56 -9.07
N LEU A 375 10.53 -20.41 -8.09
CA LEU A 375 10.68 -21.36 -6.99
C LEU A 375 9.33 -21.58 -6.27
N PHE A 376 8.70 -20.51 -5.78
CA PHE A 376 7.45 -20.63 -5.05
C PHE A 376 6.28 -21.02 -5.95
N LEU A 377 6.27 -20.65 -7.23
CA LEU A 377 5.31 -21.14 -8.20
C LEU A 377 5.40 -22.68 -8.35
N VAL A 378 6.59 -23.24 -8.45
CA VAL A 378 6.79 -24.70 -8.55
C VAL A 378 6.38 -25.38 -7.24
N LEU A 379 6.79 -24.84 -6.09
CA LEU A 379 6.49 -25.41 -4.76
C LEU A 379 4.99 -25.45 -4.46
N GLN A 380 4.21 -24.47 -4.93
CA GLN A 380 2.75 -24.44 -4.76
C GLN A 380 2.04 -25.64 -5.38
N PHE A 381 2.60 -26.18 -6.48
CA PHE A 381 1.97 -27.23 -7.28
C PHE A 381 2.70 -28.58 -7.17
N ARG A 382 3.78 -28.65 -6.39
CA ARG A 382 4.41 -29.91 -6.03
C ARG A 382 3.44 -30.68 -5.12
N LYS A 383 3.14 -31.94 -5.48
CA LYS A 383 2.36 -32.82 -4.61
C LYS A 383 3.09 -32.90 -3.27
N ALA A 384 2.37 -32.69 -2.18
CA ALA A 384 2.90 -33.03 -0.86
C ALA A 384 2.93 -34.56 -0.82
N ASP A 385 4.11 -35.12 -0.92
CA ASP A 385 4.36 -36.52 -0.59
C ASP A 385 4.26 -36.67 0.92
#